data_355c0a4a0847c3f5ebe67b1fc3f4d82d
#
_entry.id   355c0a4a0847c3f5ebe67b1fc3f4d82d
#
_cell.length_a   1.000
_cell.length_b   1.000
_cell.length_c   1.000
_cell.angle_alpha   90.00
_cell.angle_beta   90.00
_cell.angle_gamma   90.00
#
_symmetry.space_group_name_H-M   'P 1'
#
loop_
_entity.id
_entity.type
_entity.pdbx_description
1 polymer ?
#
loop_
_entity_poly.entity_id
_entity_poly.type
_entity_poly.pdbx_seq_one_letter_code
_entity_poly.pdbx_strand_id
1 'polypeptide(L)'
;MIRDITIGQYYPAQSQVHRLDPRVKIVCTLAFLVSLFLQNSILGYVVAFAFLAMVIRLSKVPVKFIVRGLKPIVILLLFTVLMNLFLTRSGNILFHYGILTITEGGLRTCVFMTVRLIFLVMGSSIMTFTTTPNSLTDGIEKLLHPLNRVHVPVHEIAMMMSIALRFIPILLEETDKIMKAQIARGADFESGNILQRAKAMIPILVPLFVSAFRRANDLAMAMEARCYHGGDDRTQMKPLVYKSRDYVAYGIAVVYLAIDIAVRVLL
;
A
#
# COMPACT_ATOMS: atom_id res chain seq x y z
N MET A 1 -5.00 7.41 22.18
CA MET A 1 -4.31 6.39 21.36
C MET A 1 -5.01 6.00 20.05
N ILE A 2 -6.34 6.08 19.91
CA ILE A 2 -7.05 5.67 18.66
C ILE A 2 -7.17 6.82 17.65
N ARG A 3 -6.90 8.06 18.04
CA ARG A 3 -7.06 9.26 17.18
C ARG A 3 -6.06 9.40 16.02
N ASP A 4 -5.00 8.60 15.99
CA ASP A 4 -3.94 8.70 14.98
C ASP A 4 -4.07 7.65 13.85
N ILE A 5 -5.17 6.89 13.80
CA ILE A 5 -5.44 5.97 12.70
C ILE A 5 -5.99 6.79 11.52
N THR A 6 -5.09 7.38 10.75
CA THR A 6 -5.44 7.95 9.44
C THR A 6 -5.70 6.80 8.47
N ILE A 7 -6.98 6.57 8.16
CA ILE A 7 -7.40 5.59 7.16
C ILE A 7 -7.01 6.10 5.78
N GLY A 8 -5.91 5.54 5.26
CA GLY A 8 -5.34 5.95 3.99
C GLY A 8 -4.48 7.22 4.10
N GLN A 9 -3.22 7.10 3.73
CA GLN A 9 -2.27 8.24 3.69
C GLN A 9 -2.46 9.07 2.40
N TYR A 10 -3.71 9.25 1.95
CA TYR A 10 -3.97 10.05 0.75
C TYR A 10 -3.62 11.53 0.99
N TYR A 11 -2.80 12.09 0.11
CA TYR A 11 -2.44 13.50 0.13
C TYR A 11 -3.31 14.28 -0.88
N PRO A 12 -4.22 15.16 -0.44
CA PRO A 12 -5.13 15.87 -1.33
C PRO A 12 -4.39 16.95 -2.12
N ALA A 13 -3.85 16.59 -3.29
CA ALA A 13 -3.22 17.51 -4.21
C ALA A 13 -3.82 17.39 -5.61
N GLN A 14 -3.91 18.52 -6.31
CA GLN A 14 -4.30 18.52 -7.72
C GLN A 14 -3.07 18.36 -8.62
N SER A 15 -2.74 17.13 -8.97
CA SER A 15 -1.64 16.83 -9.89
C SER A 15 -2.09 15.94 -11.05
N GLN A 16 -1.24 15.83 -12.08
CA GLN A 16 -1.50 14.93 -13.21
C GLN A 16 -1.63 13.48 -12.75
N VAL A 17 -0.76 13.05 -11.81
CA VAL A 17 -0.78 11.68 -11.26
C VAL A 17 -2.06 11.41 -10.46
N HIS A 18 -2.55 12.38 -9.66
CA HIS A 18 -3.81 12.19 -8.92
C HIS A 18 -5.02 11.97 -9.84
N ARG A 19 -5.01 12.59 -11.02
CA ARG A 19 -6.10 12.52 -11.99
C ARG A 19 -6.06 11.28 -12.89
N LEU A 20 -5.04 10.43 -12.81
CA LEU A 20 -4.95 9.18 -13.55
C LEU A 20 -5.97 8.15 -13.03
N ASP A 21 -6.40 7.26 -13.92
CA ASP A 21 -7.24 6.13 -13.57
C ASP A 21 -6.52 5.21 -12.56
N PRO A 22 -7.17 4.75 -11.48
CA PRO A 22 -6.58 3.85 -10.49
C PRO A 22 -5.96 2.59 -11.07
N ARG A 23 -6.56 2.03 -12.14
CA ARG A 23 -6.03 0.85 -12.84
C ARG A 23 -4.65 1.10 -13.40
N VAL A 24 -4.46 2.25 -14.04
CA VAL A 24 -3.15 2.67 -14.61
C VAL A 24 -2.11 2.77 -13.52
N LYS A 25 -2.45 3.39 -12.40
CA LYS A 25 -1.54 3.55 -11.25
C LYS A 25 -1.12 2.21 -10.68
N ILE A 26 -2.07 1.28 -10.50
CA ILE A 26 -1.77 -0.06 -9.98
C ILE A 26 -0.83 -0.79 -10.94
N VAL A 27 -1.17 -0.86 -12.23
CA VAL A 27 -0.38 -1.57 -13.24
C VAL A 27 1.01 -0.97 -13.38
N CYS A 28 1.12 0.37 -13.51
CA CYS A 28 2.41 1.04 -13.64
C CYS A 28 3.28 0.88 -12.38
N THR A 29 2.67 0.93 -11.19
CA THR A 29 3.40 0.70 -9.94
C THR A 29 3.90 -0.74 -9.86
N LEU A 30 3.06 -1.74 -10.15
CA LEU A 30 3.47 -3.14 -10.17
C LEU A 30 4.59 -3.37 -11.19
N ALA A 31 4.45 -2.82 -12.40
CA ALA A 31 5.49 -2.92 -13.43
C ALA A 31 6.82 -2.32 -12.97
N PHE A 32 6.78 -1.14 -12.31
CA PHE A 32 7.96 -0.52 -11.71
C PHE A 32 8.56 -1.40 -10.60
N LEU A 33 7.74 -1.93 -9.68
CA LEU A 33 8.23 -2.81 -8.63
C LEU A 33 8.91 -4.06 -9.19
N VAL A 34 8.30 -4.71 -10.20
CA VAL A 34 8.87 -5.88 -10.87
C VAL A 34 10.18 -5.53 -11.57
N SER A 35 10.26 -4.38 -12.26
CA SER A 35 11.48 -3.96 -12.95
C SER A 35 12.68 -3.83 -12.00
N LEU A 36 12.47 -3.33 -10.78
CA LEU A 36 13.53 -3.22 -9.76
C LEU A 36 14.14 -4.57 -9.36
N PHE A 37 13.36 -5.66 -9.40
CA PHE A 37 13.89 -7.01 -9.16
C PHE A 37 14.68 -7.57 -10.34
N LEU A 38 14.38 -7.10 -11.53
CA LEU A 38 15.08 -7.54 -12.74
C LEU A 38 16.45 -6.88 -12.90
N GLN A 39 16.69 -5.73 -12.25
CA GLN A 39 17.91 -4.95 -12.38
C GLN A 39 19.01 -5.35 -11.40
N ASN A 40 20.23 -5.51 -11.96
CA ASN A 40 21.46 -5.74 -11.22
C ASN A 40 22.61 -4.80 -11.66
N SER A 41 22.33 -3.82 -12.55
CA SER A 41 23.31 -2.86 -13.06
C SER A 41 23.12 -1.47 -12.45
N ILE A 42 24.20 -0.71 -12.29
CA ILE A 42 24.14 0.68 -11.79
C ILE A 42 23.32 1.55 -12.74
N LEU A 43 23.47 1.39 -14.05
CA LEU A 43 22.72 2.17 -15.06
C LEU A 43 21.22 1.92 -14.94
N GLY A 44 20.76 0.69 -14.69
CA GLY A 44 19.34 0.38 -14.47
C GLY A 44 18.79 1.13 -13.26
N TYR A 45 19.53 1.20 -12.15
CA TYR A 45 19.10 1.98 -10.99
C TYR A 45 19.09 3.49 -11.25
N VAL A 46 19.97 4.02 -12.11
CA VAL A 46 19.93 5.44 -12.53
C VAL A 46 18.66 5.71 -13.34
N VAL A 47 18.29 4.84 -14.26
CA VAL A 47 17.03 4.94 -15.04
C VAL A 47 15.82 4.85 -14.13
N ALA A 48 15.79 3.91 -13.19
CA ALA A 48 14.73 3.79 -12.20
C ALA A 48 14.61 5.03 -11.31
N PHE A 49 15.74 5.62 -10.89
CA PHE A 49 15.77 6.86 -10.13
C PHE A 49 15.20 8.04 -10.94
N ALA A 50 15.60 8.18 -12.20
CA ALA A 50 15.10 9.25 -13.08
C ALA A 50 13.58 9.14 -13.27
N PHE A 51 13.08 7.92 -13.53
CA PHE A 51 11.65 7.66 -13.63
C PHE A 51 10.91 8.00 -12.32
N LEU A 52 11.40 7.51 -11.18
CA LEU A 52 10.81 7.77 -9.87
C LEU A 52 10.80 9.28 -9.54
N ALA A 53 11.92 9.98 -9.80
CA ALA A 53 12.02 11.43 -9.59
C ALA A 53 11.03 12.21 -10.48
N MET A 54 10.85 11.79 -11.74
CA MET A 54 9.85 12.34 -12.64
C MET A 54 8.43 12.17 -12.08
N VAL A 55 8.08 10.97 -11.65
CA VAL A 55 6.75 10.67 -11.08
C VAL A 55 6.52 11.46 -9.79
N ILE A 56 7.52 11.58 -8.90
CA ILE A 56 7.44 12.40 -7.68
C ILE A 56 7.15 13.87 -8.02
N ARG A 57 7.88 14.44 -8.98
CA ARG A 57 7.66 15.84 -9.42
C ARG A 57 6.27 16.03 -9.97
N LEU A 58 5.80 15.12 -10.82
CA LEU A 58 4.46 15.18 -11.44
C LEU A 58 3.34 14.95 -10.40
N SER A 59 3.60 14.22 -9.32
CA SER A 59 2.63 13.96 -8.25
C SER A 59 2.39 15.18 -7.36
N LYS A 60 3.32 16.15 -7.31
CA LYS A 60 3.29 17.30 -6.38
C LYS A 60 3.20 16.92 -4.91
N VAL A 61 3.51 15.68 -4.55
CA VAL A 61 3.59 15.25 -3.16
C VAL A 61 4.92 15.70 -2.58
N PRO A 62 4.94 16.40 -1.44
CA PRO A 62 6.20 16.81 -0.82
C PRO A 62 7.07 15.60 -0.47
N VAL A 63 8.33 15.62 -0.89
CA VAL A 63 9.30 14.53 -0.67
C VAL A 63 9.40 14.16 0.80
N LYS A 64 9.19 15.12 1.70
CA LYS A 64 9.18 14.90 3.15
C LYS A 64 8.18 13.81 3.60
N PHE A 65 7.01 13.74 2.96
CA PHE A 65 6.00 12.71 3.28
C PHE A 65 6.45 11.34 2.77
N ILE A 66 7.03 11.28 1.57
CA ILE A 66 7.53 10.04 0.96
C ILE A 66 8.68 9.48 1.82
N VAL A 67 9.64 10.31 2.21
CA VAL A 67 10.76 9.94 3.08
C VAL A 67 10.29 9.54 4.50
N ARG A 68 9.22 10.16 5.01
CA ARG A 68 8.62 9.73 6.28
C ARG A 68 8.10 8.29 6.21
N GLY A 69 7.64 7.83 5.04
CA GLY A 69 7.26 6.44 4.80
C GLY A 69 8.42 5.44 4.92
N LEU A 70 9.68 5.90 4.81
CA LEU A 70 10.87 5.06 5.03
C LEU A 70 11.17 4.85 6.52
N LYS A 71 10.70 5.74 7.41
CA LYS A 71 11.03 5.69 8.85
C LYS A 71 10.74 4.33 9.51
N PRO A 72 9.58 3.68 9.31
CA PRO A 72 9.30 2.38 9.92
C PRO A 72 10.20 1.27 9.37
N ILE A 73 10.77 1.45 8.17
CA ILE A 73 11.56 0.44 7.46
C ILE A 73 13.06 0.62 7.71
N VAL A 74 13.49 1.72 8.35
CA VAL A 74 14.90 1.98 8.65
C VAL A 74 15.55 0.83 9.44
N ILE A 75 14.83 0.25 10.40
CA ILE A 75 15.33 -0.89 11.18
C ILE A 75 15.57 -2.10 10.29
N LEU A 76 14.63 -2.39 9.38
CA LEU A 76 14.76 -3.47 8.41
C LEU A 76 15.90 -3.21 7.42
N LEU A 77 16.05 -1.97 6.95
CA LEU A 77 17.16 -1.56 6.09
C LEU A 77 18.49 -1.77 6.80
N LEU A 78 18.62 -1.31 8.06
CA LEU A 78 19.84 -1.50 8.83
C LEU A 78 20.18 -2.98 9.02
N PHE A 79 19.18 -3.79 9.35
CA PHE A 79 19.35 -5.24 9.49
C PHE A 79 19.79 -5.88 8.16
N THR A 80 19.17 -5.52 7.03
CA THR A 80 19.52 -6.03 5.70
C THR A 80 20.96 -5.62 5.31
N VAL A 81 21.36 -4.38 5.59
CA VAL A 81 22.71 -3.88 5.37
C VAL A 81 23.72 -4.70 6.15
N LEU A 82 23.50 -4.89 7.46
CA LEU A 82 24.39 -5.66 8.32
C LEU A 82 24.49 -7.12 7.85
N MET A 83 23.36 -7.75 7.56
CA MET A 83 23.35 -9.14 7.08
C MET A 83 24.10 -9.30 5.76
N ASN A 84 23.81 -8.48 4.74
CA ASN A 84 24.47 -8.59 3.46
C ASN A 84 25.98 -8.24 3.52
N LEU A 85 26.36 -7.28 4.35
CA LEU A 85 27.76 -6.86 4.50
C LEU A 85 28.64 -7.96 5.09
N PHE A 86 28.12 -8.73 6.06
CA PHE A 86 28.91 -9.72 6.80
C PHE A 86 28.69 -11.16 6.33
N LEU A 87 27.51 -11.50 5.80
CA LEU A 87 27.21 -12.86 5.33
C LEU A 87 27.65 -13.11 3.89
N THR A 88 27.65 -12.07 3.04
CA THR A 88 28.03 -12.25 1.62
C THR A 88 29.54 -12.26 1.46
N ARG A 89 30.09 -13.44 1.21
CA ARG A 89 31.55 -13.66 1.04
C ARG A 89 31.88 -13.89 -0.44
N SER A 90 31.60 -12.92 -1.30
CA SER A 90 31.91 -13.01 -2.73
C SER A 90 32.90 -11.93 -3.17
N GLY A 91 33.87 -12.27 -4.01
CA GLY A 91 34.89 -11.35 -4.54
C GLY A 91 36.09 -11.13 -3.61
N ASN A 92 36.88 -10.09 -3.90
CA ASN A 92 38.10 -9.76 -3.18
C ASN A 92 37.79 -9.27 -1.76
N ILE A 93 38.65 -9.68 -0.80
CA ILE A 93 38.57 -9.24 0.58
C ILE A 93 39.11 -7.80 0.66
N LEU A 94 38.24 -6.84 1.02
CA LEU A 94 38.61 -5.43 1.23
C LEU A 94 39.14 -5.17 2.63
N PHE A 95 38.52 -5.82 3.62
CA PHE A 95 38.90 -5.65 5.02
C PHE A 95 38.65 -6.95 5.78
N HIS A 96 39.66 -7.41 6.53
CA HIS A 96 39.57 -8.60 7.37
C HIS A 96 39.93 -8.25 8.81
N TYR A 97 38.97 -8.38 9.72
CA TYR A 97 39.25 -8.22 11.15
C TYR A 97 38.58 -9.37 11.92
N GLY A 98 39.35 -10.38 12.25
CA GLY A 98 38.87 -11.57 12.97
C GLY A 98 37.74 -12.32 12.23
N ILE A 99 36.55 -12.32 12.82
CA ILE A 99 35.37 -13.01 12.26
C ILE A 99 34.66 -12.14 11.18
N LEU A 100 34.92 -10.85 11.17
CA LEU A 100 34.29 -9.89 10.28
C LEU A 100 35.11 -9.71 9.00
N THR A 101 34.58 -10.16 7.87
CA THR A 101 35.21 -10.00 6.55
C THR A 101 34.27 -9.18 5.66
N ILE A 102 34.78 -8.04 5.21
CA ILE A 102 34.06 -7.21 4.23
C ILE A 102 34.66 -7.52 2.85
N THR A 103 33.81 -7.97 1.92
CA THR A 103 34.16 -8.27 0.56
C THR A 103 33.58 -7.25 -0.41
N GLU A 104 34.24 -7.10 -1.58
CA GLU A 104 33.75 -6.20 -2.64
C GLU A 104 32.31 -6.58 -3.10
N GLY A 105 32.05 -7.89 -3.28
CA GLY A 105 30.74 -8.39 -3.64
C GLY A 105 29.69 -8.17 -2.55
N GLY A 106 30.09 -8.31 -1.28
CA GLY A 106 29.22 -7.99 -0.14
C GLY A 106 28.81 -6.52 -0.12
N LEU A 107 29.76 -5.60 -0.35
CA LEU A 107 29.51 -4.17 -0.41
C LEU A 107 28.59 -3.80 -1.59
N ARG A 108 28.85 -4.35 -2.79
CA ARG A 108 28.03 -4.15 -3.98
C ARG A 108 26.59 -4.63 -3.75
N THR A 109 26.43 -5.85 -3.25
CA THR A 109 25.10 -6.42 -2.94
C THR A 109 24.36 -5.58 -1.89
N CYS A 110 25.05 -5.14 -0.85
CA CYS A 110 24.52 -4.28 0.19
C CYS A 110 23.96 -2.98 -0.38
N VAL A 111 24.72 -2.26 -1.23
CA VAL A 111 24.27 -1.01 -1.87
C VAL A 111 23.07 -1.27 -2.76
N PHE A 112 23.11 -2.29 -3.64
CA PHE A 112 22.01 -2.59 -4.55
C PHE A 112 20.72 -2.98 -3.80
N MET A 113 20.81 -3.81 -2.78
CA MET A 113 19.65 -4.18 -1.96
C MET A 113 19.06 -2.99 -1.21
N THR A 114 19.92 -2.12 -0.66
CA THR A 114 19.48 -0.92 0.04
C THR A 114 18.75 0.04 -0.91
N VAL A 115 19.32 0.34 -2.08
CA VAL A 115 18.69 1.21 -3.08
C VAL A 115 17.38 0.60 -3.59
N ARG A 116 17.37 -0.71 -3.85
CA ARG A 116 16.16 -1.44 -4.25
C ARG A 116 15.04 -1.27 -3.23
N LEU A 117 15.31 -1.53 -1.94
CA LEU A 117 14.30 -1.40 -0.88
C LEU A 117 13.79 0.04 -0.76
N ILE A 118 14.66 1.04 -0.86
CA ILE A 118 14.26 2.45 -0.84
C ILE A 118 13.32 2.75 -2.01
N PHE A 119 13.66 2.32 -3.23
CA PHE A 119 12.83 2.58 -4.42
C PHE A 119 11.50 1.83 -4.38
N LEU A 120 11.47 0.59 -3.88
CA LEU A 120 10.25 -0.18 -3.66
C LEU A 120 9.28 0.58 -2.75
N VAL A 121 9.79 1.07 -1.61
CA VAL A 121 8.97 1.80 -0.63
C VAL A 121 8.52 3.15 -1.18
N MET A 122 9.41 3.88 -1.85
CA MET A 122 9.05 5.18 -2.44
C MET A 122 8.02 5.02 -3.56
N GLY A 123 8.18 4.02 -4.43
CA GLY A 123 7.25 3.74 -5.52
C GLY A 123 5.85 3.36 -5.03
N SER A 124 5.76 2.44 -4.06
CA SER A 124 4.48 2.06 -3.45
C SER A 124 3.85 3.20 -2.66
N SER A 125 4.64 4.01 -1.96
CA SER A 125 4.15 5.18 -1.23
C SER A 125 3.51 6.21 -2.13
N ILE A 126 4.05 6.46 -3.33
CA ILE A 126 3.45 7.41 -4.29
C ILE A 126 2.04 6.94 -4.68
N MET A 127 1.86 5.66 -4.96
CA MET A 127 0.53 5.10 -5.26
C MET A 127 -0.45 5.35 -4.10
N THR A 128 -0.02 5.09 -2.87
CA THR A 128 -0.84 5.28 -1.66
C THR A 128 -1.18 6.76 -1.42
N PHE A 129 -0.23 7.68 -1.63
CA PHE A 129 -0.47 9.12 -1.46
C PHE A 129 -1.35 9.72 -2.56
N THR A 130 -1.37 9.12 -3.75
CA THR A 130 -2.09 9.67 -4.92
C THR A 130 -3.43 8.99 -5.21
N THR A 131 -3.78 7.93 -4.48
CA THR A 131 -5.00 7.15 -4.72
C THR A 131 -5.77 6.95 -3.42
N THR A 132 -7.06 7.28 -3.43
CA THR A 132 -7.92 7.00 -2.26
C THR A 132 -8.20 5.50 -2.13
N PRO A 133 -8.43 4.97 -0.91
CA PRO A 133 -8.73 3.55 -0.70
C PRO A 133 -9.94 3.07 -1.52
N ASN A 134 -11.01 3.87 -1.61
CA ASN A 134 -12.18 3.53 -2.41
C ASN A 134 -11.84 3.41 -3.90
N SER A 135 -11.10 4.40 -4.46
CA SER A 135 -10.68 4.34 -5.86
C SER A 135 -9.74 3.18 -6.13
N LEU A 136 -8.91 2.80 -5.14
CA LEU A 136 -8.04 1.64 -5.25
C LEU A 136 -8.86 0.35 -5.34
N THR A 137 -9.90 0.21 -4.51
CA THR A 137 -10.83 -0.93 -4.55
C THR A 137 -11.54 -1.03 -5.90
N ASP A 138 -12.06 0.10 -6.42
CA ASP A 138 -12.70 0.14 -7.74
C ASP A 138 -11.72 -0.25 -8.87
N GLY A 139 -10.46 0.20 -8.77
CA GLY A 139 -9.40 -0.16 -9.70
C GLY A 139 -9.07 -1.65 -9.68
N ILE A 140 -8.96 -2.24 -8.49
CA ILE A 140 -8.70 -3.67 -8.29
C ILE A 140 -9.87 -4.50 -8.83
N GLU A 141 -11.13 -4.13 -8.54
CA GLU A 141 -12.32 -4.79 -9.08
C GLU A 141 -12.26 -4.89 -10.59
N LYS A 142 -11.99 -3.79 -11.27
CA LYS A 142 -11.93 -3.76 -12.74
C LYS A 142 -10.75 -4.54 -13.31
N LEU A 143 -9.59 -4.54 -12.63
CA LEU A 143 -8.42 -5.32 -13.04
C LEU A 143 -8.62 -6.83 -12.83
N LEU A 144 -9.31 -7.22 -11.77
CA LEU A 144 -9.58 -8.62 -11.43
C LEU A 144 -10.86 -9.15 -12.09
N HIS A 145 -11.65 -8.31 -12.76
CA HIS A 145 -12.88 -8.72 -13.45
C HIS A 145 -12.71 -9.98 -14.37
N PRO A 146 -11.59 -10.18 -15.10
CA PRO A 146 -11.37 -11.40 -15.85
C PRO A 146 -11.40 -12.69 -15.02
N LEU A 147 -11.13 -12.61 -13.70
CA LEU A 147 -11.16 -13.75 -12.79
C LEU A 147 -12.60 -14.26 -12.52
N ASN A 148 -13.63 -13.48 -12.85
CA ASN A 148 -15.00 -13.95 -12.81
C ASN A 148 -15.20 -15.19 -13.70
N ARG A 149 -14.38 -15.35 -14.77
CA ARG A 149 -14.39 -16.57 -15.62
C ARG A 149 -13.95 -17.82 -14.87
N VAL A 150 -13.21 -17.67 -13.78
CA VAL A 150 -12.73 -18.78 -12.93
C VAL A 150 -13.58 -18.89 -11.65
N HIS A 151 -14.83 -18.37 -11.70
CA HIS A 151 -15.80 -18.39 -10.60
C HIS A 151 -15.34 -17.66 -9.32
N VAL A 152 -14.44 -16.69 -9.42
CA VAL A 152 -14.09 -15.82 -8.30
C VAL A 152 -15.09 -14.66 -8.24
N PRO A 153 -15.84 -14.48 -7.14
CA PRO A 153 -16.86 -13.42 -7.01
C PRO A 153 -16.20 -12.06 -6.76
N VAL A 154 -15.51 -11.51 -7.80
CA VAL A 154 -14.71 -10.28 -7.68
C VAL A 154 -15.56 -9.07 -7.30
N HIS A 155 -16.77 -8.99 -7.87
CA HIS A 155 -17.69 -7.89 -7.59
C HIS A 155 -18.12 -7.86 -6.12
N GLU A 156 -18.49 -9.03 -5.57
CA GLU A 156 -18.94 -9.18 -4.19
C GLU A 156 -17.80 -8.85 -3.22
N ILE A 157 -16.57 -9.27 -3.53
CA ILE A 157 -15.38 -8.94 -2.74
C ILE A 157 -15.15 -7.43 -2.73
N ALA A 158 -15.21 -6.77 -3.90
CA ALA A 158 -15.02 -5.32 -4.01
C ALA A 158 -16.11 -4.55 -3.27
N MET A 159 -17.35 -5.02 -3.34
CA MET A 159 -18.46 -4.44 -2.60
C MET A 159 -18.27 -4.58 -1.07
N MET A 160 -17.88 -5.78 -0.59
CA MET A 160 -17.55 -5.98 0.83
C MET A 160 -16.43 -5.05 1.29
N MET A 161 -15.37 -4.87 0.49
CA MET A 161 -14.29 -3.93 0.80
C MET A 161 -14.78 -2.48 0.85
N SER A 162 -15.62 -2.06 -0.08
CA SER A 162 -16.20 -0.70 -0.11
C SER A 162 -17.08 -0.43 1.10
N ILE A 163 -17.88 -1.41 1.51
CA ILE A 163 -18.70 -1.35 2.74
C ILE A 163 -17.80 -1.28 3.97
N ALA A 164 -16.77 -2.12 4.05
CA ALA A 164 -15.83 -2.14 5.15
C ALA A 164 -15.12 -0.78 5.30
N LEU A 165 -14.57 -0.22 4.20
CA LEU A 165 -13.91 1.08 4.19
C LEU A 165 -14.84 2.23 4.66
N ARG A 166 -16.15 2.13 4.39
CA ARG A 166 -17.14 3.08 4.88
C ARG A 166 -17.42 2.90 6.37
N PHE A 167 -17.47 1.66 6.85
CA PHE A 167 -17.80 1.38 8.24
C PHE A 167 -16.62 1.58 9.21
N ILE A 168 -15.37 1.49 8.75
CA ILE A 168 -14.20 1.70 9.63
C ILE A 168 -14.27 3.05 10.37
N PRO A 169 -14.49 4.23 9.74
CA PRO A 169 -14.61 5.49 10.47
C PRO A 169 -15.75 5.48 11.49
N ILE A 170 -16.89 4.92 11.10
CA ILE A 170 -18.09 4.85 11.94
C ILE A 170 -17.83 3.98 13.18
N LEU A 171 -17.18 2.82 12.99
CA LEU A 171 -16.85 1.93 14.09
C LEU A 171 -15.76 2.51 15.02
N LEU A 172 -14.83 3.30 14.48
CA LEU A 172 -13.85 4.03 15.29
C LEU A 172 -14.54 5.07 16.19
N GLU A 173 -15.45 5.86 15.65
CA GLU A 173 -16.25 6.81 16.45
C GLU A 173 -17.10 6.11 17.52
N GLU A 174 -17.69 4.96 17.17
CA GLU A 174 -18.48 4.16 18.10
C GLU A 174 -17.60 3.60 19.23
N THR A 175 -16.40 3.10 18.86
CA THR A 175 -15.40 2.61 19.83
C THR A 175 -15.01 3.72 20.80
N ASP A 176 -14.74 4.93 20.32
CA ASP A 176 -14.43 6.09 21.18
C ASP A 176 -15.58 6.43 22.14
N LYS A 177 -16.84 6.35 21.68
CA LYS A 177 -18.02 6.59 22.53
C LYS A 177 -18.16 5.52 23.62
N ILE A 178 -18.05 4.24 23.21
CA ILE A 178 -18.13 3.10 24.16
C ILE A 178 -17.00 3.19 25.18
N MET A 179 -15.77 3.47 24.73
CA MET A 179 -14.61 3.61 25.62
C MET A 179 -14.82 4.72 26.67
N LYS A 180 -15.28 5.90 26.27
CA LYS A 180 -15.58 7.00 27.19
C LYS A 180 -16.67 6.61 28.20
N ALA A 181 -17.72 5.91 27.74
CA ALA A 181 -18.78 5.44 28.62
C ALA A 181 -18.25 4.42 29.65
N GLN A 182 -17.36 3.51 29.25
CA GLN A 182 -16.78 2.52 30.15
C GLN A 182 -15.80 3.15 31.15
N ILE A 183 -15.01 4.14 30.74
CA ILE A 183 -14.13 4.92 31.63
C ILE A 183 -14.99 5.65 32.69
N ALA A 184 -16.11 6.26 32.30
CA ALA A 184 -17.04 6.89 33.24
C ALA A 184 -17.67 5.90 34.24
N ARG A 185 -17.70 4.61 33.91
CA ARG A 185 -18.14 3.50 34.80
C ARG A 185 -17.02 2.92 35.65
N GLY A 186 -15.80 3.51 35.58
CA GLY A 186 -14.65 3.09 36.37
C GLY A 186 -13.78 2.01 35.71
N ALA A 187 -13.97 1.75 34.41
CA ALA A 187 -13.10 0.82 33.69
C ALA A 187 -11.71 1.43 33.49
N ASP A 188 -10.68 0.64 33.79
CA ASP A 188 -9.28 0.99 33.57
C ASP A 188 -8.68 0.11 32.47
N PHE A 189 -8.20 0.75 31.39
CA PHE A 189 -7.64 0.09 30.22
C PHE A 189 -6.11 0.17 30.15
N GLU A 190 -5.46 0.91 31.07
CA GLU A 190 -4.03 1.19 31.04
C GLU A 190 -3.25 0.43 32.10
N SER A 191 -3.86 0.11 33.25
CA SER A 191 -3.21 -0.59 34.36
C SER A 191 -3.20 -2.11 34.21
N GLY A 192 -2.22 -2.75 34.84
CA GLY A 192 -2.14 -4.20 34.96
C GLY A 192 -1.38 -4.93 33.86
N ASN A 193 -1.35 -6.27 33.98
CA ASN A 193 -0.69 -7.17 33.04
C ASN A 193 -1.43 -7.24 31.69
N ILE A 194 -0.75 -7.73 30.63
CA ILE A 194 -1.31 -7.88 29.28
C ILE A 194 -2.65 -8.63 29.29
N LEU A 195 -2.77 -9.69 30.11
CA LEU A 195 -3.99 -10.47 30.22
C LEU A 195 -5.14 -9.69 30.88
N GLN A 196 -4.82 -8.86 31.87
CA GLN A 196 -5.81 -8.00 32.54
C GLN A 196 -6.31 -6.90 31.58
N ARG A 197 -5.40 -6.27 30.83
CA ARG A 197 -5.76 -5.30 29.77
C ARG A 197 -6.62 -5.93 28.68
N ALA A 198 -6.31 -7.16 28.25
CA ALA A 198 -7.14 -7.88 27.28
C ALA A 198 -8.55 -8.15 27.82
N LYS A 199 -8.68 -8.57 29.09
CA LYS A 199 -10.01 -8.73 29.74
C LYS A 199 -10.76 -7.41 29.88
N ALA A 200 -10.08 -6.31 30.18
CA ALA A 200 -10.67 -4.99 30.28
C ALA A 200 -11.24 -4.49 28.94
N MET A 201 -10.76 -5.02 27.80
CA MET A 201 -11.31 -4.67 26.47
C MET A 201 -12.64 -5.38 26.13
N ILE A 202 -13.00 -6.48 26.82
CA ILE A 202 -14.24 -7.23 26.57
C ILE A 202 -15.50 -6.32 26.65
N PRO A 203 -15.66 -5.45 27.66
CA PRO A 203 -16.80 -4.52 27.74
C PRO A 203 -16.90 -3.51 26.59
N ILE A 204 -15.82 -3.34 25.82
CA ILE A 204 -15.83 -2.53 24.59
C ILE A 204 -16.22 -3.39 23.39
N LEU A 205 -15.64 -4.60 23.29
CA LEU A 205 -15.84 -5.49 22.15
C LEU A 205 -17.30 -5.96 22.02
N VAL A 206 -17.94 -6.37 23.11
CA VAL A 206 -19.31 -6.91 23.06
C VAL A 206 -20.31 -5.89 22.52
N PRO A 207 -20.42 -4.64 23.04
CA PRO A 207 -21.31 -3.63 22.48
C PRO A 207 -20.96 -3.27 21.03
N LEU A 208 -19.67 -3.24 20.69
CA LEU A 208 -19.20 -2.94 19.33
C LEU A 208 -19.69 -4.00 18.33
N PHE A 209 -19.56 -5.29 18.70
CA PHE A 209 -20.08 -6.40 17.88
C PHE A 209 -21.60 -6.30 17.69
N VAL A 210 -22.35 -6.07 18.77
CA VAL A 210 -23.82 -5.91 18.68
C VAL A 210 -24.19 -4.75 17.76
N SER A 211 -23.51 -3.61 17.87
CA SER A 211 -23.72 -2.45 17.00
C SER A 211 -23.39 -2.78 15.55
N ALA A 212 -22.25 -3.47 15.30
CA ALA A 212 -21.84 -3.86 13.95
C ALA A 212 -22.86 -4.81 13.28
N PHE A 213 -23.36 -5.82 14.00
CA PHE A 213 -24.39 -6.72 13.49
C PHE A 213 -25.71 -6.02 13.22
N ARG A 214 -26.14 -5.11 14.09
CA ARG A 214 -27.35 -4.31 13.85
C ARG A 214 -27.23 -3.49 12.59
N ARG A 215 -26.09 -2.80 12.37
CA ARG A 215 -25.82 -2.03 11.16
C ARG A 215 -25.76 -2.92 9.91
N ALA A 216 -25.21 -4.13 10.01
CA ALA A 216 -25.19 -5.08 8.91
C ALA A 216 -26.60 -5.50 8.51
N ASN A 217 -27.48 -5.78 9.47
CA ASN A 217 -28.88 -6.10 9.21
C ASN A 217 -29.63 -4.91 8.60
N ASP A 218 -29.45 -3.68 9.13
CA ASP A 218 -30.05 -2.48 8.57
C ASP A 218 -29.60 -2.25 7.12
N LEU A 219 -28.32 -2.47 6.83
CA LEU A 219 -27.78 -2.37 5.47
C LEU A 219 -28.38 -3.44 4.55
N ALA A 220 -28.46 -4.70 5.02
CA ALA A 220 -29.04 -5.80 4.25
C ALA A 220 -30.50 -5.51 3.87
N MET A 221 -31.32 -5.11 4.83
CA MET A 221 -32.72 -4.67 4.58
C MET A 221 -32.81 -3.50 3.60
N ALA A 222 -31.90 -2.52 3.74
CA ALA A 222 -31.87 -1.38 2.80
C ALA A 222 -31.46 -1.80 1.38
N MET A 223 -30.59 -2.82 1.24
CA MET A 223 -30.20 -3.38 -0.06
C MET A 223 -31.34 -4.17 -0.69
N GLU A 224 -32.05 -5.01 0.08
CA GLU A 224 -33.24 -5.74 -0.36
C GLU A 224 -34.35 -4.79 -0.82
N ALA A 225 -34.61 -3.74 -0.03
CA ALA A 225 -35.61 -2.71 -0.39
C ALA A 225 -35.28 -1.95 -1.68
N ARG A 226 -34.00 -1.96 -2.09
CA ARG A 226 -33.51 -1.41 -3.36
C ARG A 226 -33.37 -2.46 -4.46
N CYS A 227 -33.95 -3.63 -4.27
CA CYS A 227 -33.93 -4.74 -5.23
C CYS A 227 -32.49 -5.16 -5.62
N TYR A 228 -31.57 -5.25 -4.64
CA TYR A 228 -30.24 -5.75 -4.90
C TYR A 228 -30.28 -7.29 -5.03
N HIS A 229 -29.91 -7.81 -6.21
CA HIS A 229 -29.90 -9.25 -6.52
C HIS A 229 -28.51 -9.78 -6.95
N GLY A 230 -27.42 -9.11 -6.53
CA GLY A 230 -26.05 -9.48 -6.90
C GLY A 230 -25.40 -8.48 -7.86
N GLY A 231 -24.29 -8.94 -8.48
CA GLY A 231 -23.45 -8.08 -9.35
C GLY A 231 -23.87 -8.03 -10.81
N ASP A 232 -24.71 -8.96 -11.27
CA ASP A 232 -25.11 -9.07 -12.67
C ASP A 232 -26.06 -7.92 -13.06
N ASP A 233 -25.90 -7.39 -14.28
CA ASP A 233 -26.69 -6.29 -14.86
C ASP A 233 -26.65 -4.94 -14.09
N ARG A 234 -25.65 -4.75 -13.22
CA ARG A 234 -25.54 -3.53 -12.45
C ARG A 234 -24.74 -2.45 -13.16
N THR A 235 -25.29 -1.23 -13.22
CA THR A 235 -24.59 -0.05 -13.70
C THR A 235 -23.87 0.68 -12.58
N GLN A 236 -22.70 1.25 -12.85
CA GLN A 236 -21.97 2.09 -11.90
C GLN A 236 -22.33 3.57 -12.11
N MET A 237 -22.61 4.28 -11.03
CA MET A 237 -22.95 5.72 -11.05
C MET A 237 -21.77 6.58 -11.58
N LYS A 238 -20.53 6.14 -11.30
CA LYS A 238 -19.29 6.77 -11.77
C LYS A 238 -18.36 5.69 -12.36
N PRO A 239 -18.61 5.27 -13.62
CA PRO A 239 -17.78 4.26 -14.24
C PRO A 239 -16.35 4.78 -14.45
N LEU A 240 -15.37 3.90 -14.24
CA LEU A 240 -13.98 4.18 -14.59
C LEU A 240 -13.84 4.17 -16.12
N VAL A 241 -13.51 5.31 -16.71
CA VAL A 241 -13.32 5.48 -18.17
C VAL A 241 -11.91 5.98 -18.43
N TYR A 242 -11.18 5.27 -19.29
CA TYR A 242 -9.85 5.68 -19.74
C TYR A 242 -9.91 7.00 -20.50
N LYS A 243 -8.99 7.90 -20.19
CA LYS A 243 -8.81 9.19 -20.85
C LYS A 243 -7.46 9.22 -21.59
N SER A 244 -7.26 10.15 -22.52
CA SER A 244 -6.01 10.27 -23.27
C SER A 244 -4.76 10.32 -22.37
N ARG A 245 -4.85 10.94 -21.20
CA ARG A 245 -3.76 11.00 -20.22
C ARG A 245 -3.36 9.62 -19.66
N ASP A 246 -4.31 8.68 -19.60
CA ASP A 246 -4.06 7.34 -19.07
C ASP A 246 -3.25 6.53 -20.09
N TYR A 247 -3.54 6.68 -21.38
CA TYR A 247 -2.75 6.09 -22.46
C TYR A 247 -1.33 6.66 -22.53
N VAL A 248 -1.17 7.97 -22.30
CA VAL A 248 0.16 8.60 -22.20
C VAL A 248 0.95 8.01 -21.01
N ALA A 249 0.30 7.82 -19.86
CA ALA A 249 0.95 7.22 -18.70
C ALA A 249 1.40 5.77 -18.97
N TYR A 250 0.57 4.95 -19.63
CA TYR A 250 0.98 3.63 -20.11
C TYR A 250 2.14 3.70 -21.09
N GLY A 251 2.12 4.64 -22.05
CA GLY A 251 3.22 4.85 -23.00
C GLY A 251 4.53 5.15 -22.29
N ILE A 252 4.54 6.06 -21.31
CA ILE A 252 5.71 6.38 -20.50
C ILE A 252 6.21 5.15 -19.72
N ALA A 253 5.31 4.38 -19.13
CA ALA A 253 5.67 3.17 -18.39
C ALA A 253 6.28 2.09 -19.32
N VAL A 254 5.73 1.91 -20.52
CA VAL A 254 6.28 0.97 -21.52
C VAL A 254 7.66 1.40 -22.00
N VAL A 255 7.85 2.70 -22.29
CA VAL A 255 9.18 3.24 -22.65
C VAL A 255 10.19 3.04 -21.53
N TYR A 256 9.79 3.29 -20.28
CA TYR A 256 10.63 3.02 -19.12
C TYR A 256 11.05 1.55 -19.06
N LEU A 257 10.08 0.61 -19.17
CA LEU A 257 10.36 -0.83 -19.16
C LEU A 257 11.23 -1.27 -20.32
N ALA A 258 11.02 -0.72 -21.51
CA ALA A 258 11.83 -1.02 -22.70
C ALA A 258 13.29 -0.59 -22.49
N ILE A 259 13.51 0.61 -21.94
CA ILE A 259 14.85 1.11 -21.61
C ILE A 259 15.48 0.22 -20.51
N ASP A 260 14.73 -0.14 -19.50
CA ASP A 260 15.19 -0.96 -18.37
C ASP A 260 15.62 -2.36 -18.84
N ILE A 261 14.84 -3.00 -19.71
CA ILE A 261 15.16 -4.29 -20.32
C ILE A 261 16.37 -4.17 -21.25
N ALA A 262 16.44 -3.11 -22.07
CA ALA A 262 17.57 -2.88 -22.97
C ALA A 262 18.88 -2.73 -22.19
N VAL A 263 18.88 -1.96 -21.10
CA VAL A 263 20.04 -1.81 -20.21
C VAL A 263 20.48 -3.17 -19.62
N ARG A 264 19.50 -4.02 -19.26
CA ARG A 264 19.80 -5.35 -18.72
C ARG A 264 20.40 -6.30 -19.76
N VAL A 265 19.94 -6.22 -21.02
CA VAL A 265 20.40 -7.12 -22.10
C VAL A 265 21.79 -6.69 -22.62
N LEU A 266 22.08 -5.39 -22.59
CA LEU A 266 23.34 -4.83 -23.09
C LEU A 266 24.50 -4.87 -22.07
N LEU A 267 24.19 -5.04 -20.77
CA LEU A 267 25.14 -5.08 -19.66
C LEU A 267 25.05 -6.39 -18.87
#